data_7b0a9252b1990ac91816d3dbe4c4b9dd
#
_entry.id   7b0a9252b1990ac91816d3dbe4c4b9dd
#
_cell.length_a   1.000
_cell.length_b   1.000
_cell.length_c   1.000
_cell.angle_alpha   90.00
_cell.angle_beta   90.00
_cell.angle_gamma   90.00
#
_symmetry.space_group_name_H-M   'P 1'
#
loop_
_entity.id
_entity.type
_entity.pdbx_description
1 polymer ?
#
loop_
_entity_poly.entity_id
_entity_poly.type
_entity_poly.pdbx_seq_one_letter_code
_entity_poly.pdbx_strand_id
1 'polypeptide(L)'
;MTINTIAKMAGVSPATVSRYLNQGYVSEEKKERIRNVIEQTGYSPSPSAQMLRTGKNHLVGVIVPRINSEPVAEMVEGITRIMAQAGYQILLANTSNQVEKELEFLKIFRTNNVDGVIFMGTLMSKRHLTVMRSYQKPIVLLAQQEEIIPSVYFDDYQSAY
;
A
#
# COMPACT_ATOMS: atom_id res chain seq x y z
N MET A 1 -19.62 -10.61 10.10
CA MET A 1 -19.32 -10.83 11.54
C MET A 1 -18.48 -9.67 12.05
N THR A 2 -18.61 -9.27 13.32
CA THR A 2 -17.92 -8.10 13.88
C THR A 2 -17.01 -8.48 15.04
N ILE A 3 -16.07 -7.59 15.40
CA ILE A 3 -15.20 -7.78 16.57
C ILE A 3 -16.01 -7.96 17.87
N ASN A 4 -17.18 -7.29 17.97
CA ASN A 4 -18.08 -7.44 19.12
C ASN A 4 -18.69 -8.84 19.21
N THR A 5 -19.03 -9.45 18.07
CA THR A 5 -19.54 -10.82 18.00
C THR A 5 -18.47 -11.82 18.46
N ILE A 6 -17.23 -11.66 17.97
CA ILE A 6 -16.10 -12.51 18.38
C ILE A 6 -15.83 -12.37 19.88
N ALA A 7 -15.84 -11.15 20.39
CA ALA A 7 -15.63 -10.88 21.81
C ALA A 7 -16.68 -11.58 22.69
N LYS A 8 -17.95 -11.50 22.29
CA LYS A 8 -19.07 -12.16 22.99
C LYS A 8 -18.92 -13.69 22.97
N MET A 9 -18.56 -14.29 21.84
CA MET A 9 -18.37 -15.73 21.70
C MET A 9 -17.16 -16.24 22.49
N ALA A 10 -16.06 -15.48 22.49
CA ALA A 10 -14.85 -15.83 23.23
C ALA A 10 -14.93 -15.47 24.73
N GLY A 11 -16.00 -14.83 25.20
CA GLY A 11 -16.17 -14.39 26.58
C GLY A 11 -15.10 -13.38 27.04
N VAL A 12 -14.74 -12.44 26.17
CA VAL A 12 -13.74 -11.40 26.43
C VAL A 12 -14.28 -10.03 26.00
N SER A 13 -13.59 -8.94 26.37
CA SER A 13 -13.95 -7.61 25.87
C SER A 13 -13.52 -7.42 24.40
N PRO A 14 -14.20 -6.55 23.64
CA PRO A 14 -13.77 -6.19 22.27
C PRO A 14 -12.35 -5.62 22.25
N ALA A 15 -11.94 -4.90 23.29
CA ALA A 15 -10.58 -4.39 23.44
C ALA A 15 -9.55 -5.52 23.57
N THR A 16 -9.91 -6.65 24.21
CA THR A 16 -9.03 -7.83 24.31
C THR A 16 -8.88 -8.52 22.95
N VAL A 17 -9.97 -8.68 22.18
CA VAL A 17 -9.90 -9.20 20.80
C VAL A 17 -9.06 -8.28 19.92
N SER A 18 -9.28 -6.98 20.00
CA SER A 18 -8.48 -6.00 19.26
C SER A 18 -6.99 -6.10 19.60
N ARG A 19 -6.65 -6.28 20.86
CA ARG A 19 -5.27 -6.45 21.33
C ARG A 19 -4.64 -7.73 20.81
N TYR A 20 -5.39 -8.84 20.82
CA TYR A 20 -4.97 -10.12 20.25
C TYR A 20 -4.65 -10.00 18.75
N LEU A 21 -5.56 -9.39 17.97
CA LEU A 21 -5.39 -9.20 16.53
C LEU A 21 -4.19 -8.30 16.17
N ASN A 22 -3.72 -7.49 17.13
CA ASN A 22 -2.57 -6.60 16.95
C ASN A 22 -1.30 -7.12 17.61
N GLN A 23 -1.25 -8.43 17.95
CA GLN A 23 -0.08 -9.04 18.59
C GLN A 23 0.29 -8.37 19.92
N GLY A 24 -0.65 -7.66 20.54
CA GLY A 24 -0.46 -7.09 21.88
C GLY A 24 -0.57 -8.15 22.99
N TYR A 25 -0.21 -7.76 24.19
CA TYR A 25 -0.25 -8.68 25.34
C TYR A 25 -1.69 -9.08 25.68
N VAL A 26 -1.94 -10.39 25.63
CA VAL A 26 -3.17 -11.07 26.08
C VAL A 26 -2.73 -12.37 26.76
N SER A 27 -3.35 -12.76 27.87
CA SER A 27 -3.04 -14.03 28.55
C SER A 27 -3.28 -15.22 27.62
N GLU A 28 -2.50 -16.29 27.74
CA GLU A 28 -2.59 -17.47 26.85
C GLU A 28 -3.99 -18.09 26.84
N GLU A 29 -4.63 -18.20 27.98
CA GLU A 29 -6.03 -18.68 28.06
C GLU A 29 -6.97 -17.87 27.16
N LYS A 30 -6.88 -16.53 27.21
CA LYS A 30 -7.74 -15.66 26.39
C LYS A 30 -7.35 -15.71 24.90
N LYS A 31 -6.05 -15.86 24.60
CA LYS A 31 -5.60 -16.03 23.22
C LYS A 31 -6.17 -17.29 22.60
N GLU A 32 -6.15 -18.40 23.33
CA GLU A 32 -6.68 -19.66 22.85
C GLU A 32 -8.19 -19.61 22.61
N ARG A 33 -8.95 -19.02 23.53
CA ARG A 33 -10.40 -18.79 23.35
C ARG A 33 -10.72 -17.95 22.13
N ILE A 34 -9.97 -16.86 21.91
CA ILE A 34 -10.16 -16.00 20.74
C ILE A 34 -9.79 -16.73 19.46
N ARG A 35 -8.67 -17.47 19.45
CA ARG A 35 -8.20 -18.26 18.30
C ARG A 35 -9.28 -19.27 17.87
N ASN A 36 -9.78 -20.06 18.81
CA ASN A 36 -10.80 -21.07 18.53
C ASN A 36 -12.06 -20.47 17.91
N VAL A 37 -12.52 -19.31 18.43
CA VAL A 37 -13.68 -18.61 17.86
C VAL A 37 -13.38 -18.09 16.45
N ILE A 38 -12.21 -17.54 16.20
CA ILE A 38 -11.80 -17.06 14.88
C ILE A 38 -11.72 -18.21 13.87
N GLU A 39 -11.13 -19.34 14.25
CA GLU A 39 -11.05 -20.54 13.40
C GLU A 39 -12.42 -21.11 13.07
N GLN A 40 -13.32 -21.21 14.06
CA GLN A 40 -14.69 -21.70 13.86
C GLN A 40 -15.53 -20.79 12.97
N THR A 41 -15.29 -19.47 13.04
CA THR A 41 -16.14 -18.48 12.37
C THR A 41 -15.57 -17.98 11.06
N GLY A 42 -14.30 -18.27 10.76
CA GLY A 42 -13.59 -17.69 9.62
C GLY A 42 -13.46 -16.16 9.69
N TYR A 43 -13.56 -15.58 10.89
CA TYR A 43 -13.51 -14.13 11.06
C TYR A 43 -12.17 -13.57 10.65
N SER A 44 -12.20 -12.59 9.74
CA SER A 44 -11.08 -11.72 9.44
C SER A 44 -11.49 -10.27 9.67
N PRO A 45 -10.63 -9.44 10.31
CA PRO A 45 -10.91 -8.02 10.45
C PRO A 45 -11.13 -7.38 9.08
N SER A 46 -12.18 -6.58 8.94
CA SER A 46 -12.39 -5.87 7.68
C SER A 46 -11.25 -4.86 7.44
N PRO A 47 -10.74 -4.73 6.21
CA PRO A 47 -9.73 -3.74 5.86
C PRO A 47 -10.13 -2.32 6.27
N SER A 48 -11.41 -1.97 6.12
CA SER A 48 -11.95 -0.67 6.52
C SER A 48 -11.86 -0.43 8.03
N ALA A 49 -12.16 -1.45 8.85
CA ALA A 49 -12.05 -1.35 10.30
C ALA A 49 -10.58 -1.23 10.76
N GLN A 50 -9.68 -1.89 10.04
CA GLN A 50 -8.24 -1.81 10.27
C GLN A 50 -7.70 -0.43 9.89
N MET A 51 -8.10 0.10 8.74
CA MET A 51 -7.76 1.44 8.27
C MET A 51 -8.24 2.54 9.21
N LEU A 52 -9.50 2.49 9.68
CA LEU A 52 -10.04 3.48 10.63
C LEU A 52 -9.23 3.56 11.93
N ARG A 53 -8.62 2.46 12.34
CA ARG A 53 -7.84 2.38 13.56
C ARG A 53 -6.38 2.76 13.38
N THR A 54 -5.74 2.29 12.32
CA THR A 54 -4.30 2.46 12.06
C THR A 54 -3.98 3.69 11.22
N GLY A 55 -4.97 4.24 10.53
CA GLY A 55 -4.80 5.25 9.49
C GLY A 55 -4.07 4.73 8.24
N LYS A 56 -3.84 3.40 8.17
CA LYS A 56 -3.10 2.74 7.07
C LYS A 56 -3.96 1.69 6.40
N ASN A 57 -3.87 1.63 5.07
CA ASN A 57 -4.55 0.65 4.25
C ASN A 57 -3.64 -0.54 3.87
N HIS A 58 -2.33 -0.42 4.17
CA HIS A 58 -1.29 -1.36 3.78
C HIS A 58 -1.29 -1.63 2.27
N LEU A 59 -1.57 -0.59 1.48
CA LEU A 59 -1.64 -0.62 0.03
C LEU A 59 -0.77 0.49 -0.55
N VAL A 60 0.10 0.14 -1.50
CA VAL A 60 0.95 1.08 -2.25
C VAL A 60 0.57 1.03 -3.72
N GLY A 61 0.32 2.21 -4.31
CA GLY A 61 0.11 2.33 -5.76
C GLY A 61 1.43 2.31 -6.50
N VAL A 62 1.52 1.53 -7.57
CA VAL A 62 2.68 1.50 -8.47
C VAL A 62 2.21 1.78 -9.88
N ILE A 63 2.62 2.92 -10.45
CA ILE A 63 2.30 3.31 -11.82
C ILE A 63 3.50 3.03 -12.71
N VAL A 64 3.31 2.27 -13.78
CA VAL A 64 4.36 1.91 -14.74
C VAL A 64 3.97 2.25 -16.17
N PRO A 65 4.94 2.64 -17.03
CA PRO A 65 4.67 3.00 -18.42
C PRO A 65 4.31 1.78 -19.28
N ARG A 66 4.99 0.65 -19.05
CA ARG A 66 4.77 -0.62 -19.77
C ARG A 66 5.13 -1.82 -18.89
N ILE A 67 4.20 -2.73 -18.73
CA ILE A 67 4.41 -3.96 -17.96
C ILE A 67 5.27 -5.00 -18.70
N ASN A 68 5.31 -4.95 -20.02
CA ASN A 68 6.04 -5.87 -20.87
C ASN A 68 7.50 -5.46 -21.16
N SER A 69 8.01 -4.46 -20.45
CA SER A 69 9.41 -4.04 -20.49
C SER A 69 10.21 -4.81 -19.44
N GLU A 70 11.27 -5.52 -19.83
CA GLU A 70 12.09 -6.31 -18.90
C GLU A 70 12.64 -5.48 -17.73
N PRO A 71 13.24 -4.29 -17.93
CA PRO A 71 13.69 -3.47 -16.80
C PRO A 71 12.55 -3.03 -15.86
N VAL A 72 11.37 -2.74 -16.41
CA VAL A 72 10.20 -2.38 -15.61
C VAL A 72 9.71 -3.58 -14.79
N ALA A 73 9.71 -4.77 -15.37
CA ALA A 73 9.29 -5.99 -14.69
C ALA A 73 10.23 -6.31 -13.51
N GLU A 74 11.54 -6.19 -13.68
CA GLU A 74 12.53 -6.39 -12.61
C GLU A 74 12.36 -5.37 -11.48
N MET A 75 12.13 -4.10 -11.81
CA MET A 75 11.86 -3.06 -10.81
C MET A 75 10.56 -3.36 -10.03
N VAL A 76 9.50 -3.77 -10.72
CA VAL A 76 8.22 -4.13 -10.08
C VAL A 76 8.38 -5.36 -9.18
N GLU A 77 9.17 -6.35 -9.59
CA GLU A 77 9.48 -7.52 -8.76
C GLU A 77 10.22 -7.11 -7.48
N GLY A 78 11.25 -6.27 -7.60
CA GLY A 78 11.99 -5.73 -6.46
C GLY A 78 11.09 -4.96 -5.49
N ILE A 79 10.24 -4.07 -6.01
CA ILE A 79 9.25 -3.33 -5.22
C ILE A 79 8.31 -4.29 -4.50
N THR A 80 7.74 -5.26 -5.23
CA THR A 80 6.79 -6.23 -4.68
C THR A 80 7.38 -7.01 -3.53
N ARG A 81 8.61 -7.49 -3.68
CA ARG A 81 9.34 -8.24 -2.64
C ARG A 81 9.51 -7.42 -1.35
N ILE A 82 9.98 -6.17 -1.47
CA ILE A 82 10.23 -5.31 -0.31
C ILE A 82 8.91 -4.89 0.35
N MET A 83 7.89 -4.54 -0.43
CA MET A 83 6.58 -4.16 0.09
C MET A 83 5.91 -5.33 0.82
N ALA A 84 5.99 -6.56 0.29
CA ALA A 84 5.45 -7.76 0.93
C ALA A 84 6.13 -8.03 2.28
N GLN A 85 7.46 -7.89 2.39
CA GLN A 85 8.20 -8.02 3.64
C GLN A 85 7.76 -6.99 4.69
N ALA A 86 7.38 -5.78 4.25
CA ALA A 86 6.86 -4.73 5.10
C ALA A 86 5.35 -4.85 5.40
N GLY A 87 4.68 -5.91 4.91
CA GLY A 87 3.25 -6.13 5.11
C GLY A 87 2.35 -5.27 4.22
N TYR A 88 2.88 -4.75 3.11
CA TYR A 88 2.12 -3.99 2.13
C TYR A 88 1.80 -4.82 0.90
N GLN A 89 0.61 -4.59 0.35
CA GLN A 89 0.22 -5.04 -0.99
C GLN A 89 0.47 -3.92 -2.01
N ILE A 90 0.68 -4.28 -3.28
CA ILE A 90 0.79 -3.30 -4.36
C ILE A 90 -0.46 -3.31 -5.24
N LEU A 91 -0.84 -2.13 -5.69
CA LEU A 91 -1.85 -1.91 -6.73
C LEU A 91 -1.12 -1.40 -7.97
N LEU A 92 -0.91 -2.30 -8.94
CA LEU A 92 -0.15 -2.01 -10.15
C LEU A 92 -1.05 -1.41 -11.24
N ALA A 93 -0.63 -0.28 -11.81
CA ALA A 93 -1.29 0.37 -12.92
C ALA A 93 -0.35 0.50 -14.14
N ASN A 94 -0.76 -0.09 -15.26
CA ASN A 94 -0.07 0.02 -16.54
C ASN A 94 -0.69 1.11 -17.40
N THR A 95 0.07 2.15 -17.74
CA THR A 95 -0.44 3.31 -18.47
C THR A 95 -0.29 3.18 -19.99
N SER A 96 0.47 2.21 -20.48
CA SER A 96 0.78 2.03 -21.90
C SER A 96 1.38 3.31 -22.51
N ASN A 97 2.23 4.03 -21.78
CA ASN A 97 2.85 5.31 -22.13
C ASN A 97 1.83 6.45 -22.39
N GLN A 98 0.66 6.39 -21.78
CA GLN A 98 -0.38 7.43 -21.97
C GLN A 98 -0.43 8.34 -20.74
N VAL A 99 -0.04 9.60 -20.93
CA VAL A 99 -0.03 10.64 -19.87
C VAL A 99 -1.40 10.80 -19.21
N GLU A 100 -2.48 10.70 -19.98
CA GLU A 100 -3.85 10.84 -19.45
C GLU A 100 -4.15 9.69 -18.46
N LYS A 101 -3.72 8.48 -18.75
CA LYS A 101 -3.85 7.35 -17.82
C LYS A 101 -2.99 7.50 -16.57
N GLU A 102 -1.79 8.09 -16.70
CA GLU A 102 -0.95 8.38 -15.55
C GLU A 102 -1.68 9.29 -14.54
N LEU A 103 -2.29 10.36 -15.07
CA LEU A 103 -3.07 11.31 -14.25
C LEU A 103 -4.36 10.69 -13.71
N GLU A 104 -5.02 9.83 -14.48
CA GLU A 104 -6.20 9.09 -14.05
C GLU A 104 -5.88 8.14 -12.90
N PHE A 105 -4.81 7.33 -13.01
CA PHE A 105 -4.41 6.40 -11.96
C PHE A 105 -3.95 7.12 -10.69
N LEU A 106 -3.29 8.26 -10.79
CA LEU A 106 -3.02 9.09 -9.63
C LEU A 106 -4.31 9.45 -8.87
N LYS A 107 -5.38 9.84 -9.60
CA LYS A 107 -6.67 10.15 -8.98
C LYS A 107 -7.32 8.89 -8.37
N ILE A 108 -7.29 7.76 -9.08
CA ILE A 108 -7.82 6.47 -8.63
C ILE A 108 -7.12 6.04 -7.33
N PHE A 109 -5.80 6.12 -7.27
CA PHE A 109 -5.03 5.73 -6.09
C PHE A 109 -5.35 6.63 -4.88
N ARG A 110 -5.54 7.93 -5.12
CA ARG A 110 -6.00 8.85 -4.06
C ARG A 110 -7.38 8.44 -3.52
N THR A 111 -8.33 8.10 -4.40
CA THR A 111 -9.68 7.68 -4.01
C THR A 111 -9.67 6.34 -3.27
N ASN A 112 -8.77 5.42 -3.64
CA ASN A 112 -8.60 4.14 -2.97
C ASN A 112 -7.75 4.22 -1.69
N ASN A 113 -7.37 5.42 -1.26
CA ASN A 113 -6.61 5.66 -0.04
C ASN A 113 -5.33 4.81 0.07
N VAL A 114 -4.56 4.70 -1.03
CA VAL A 114 -3.24 4.07 -0.94
C VAL A 114 -2.36 4.84 0.04
N ASP A 115 -1.47 4.15 0.73
CA ASP A 115 -0.59 4.77 1.75
C ASP A 115 0.61 5.49 1.13
N GLY A 116 0.89 5.23 -0.13
CA GLY A 116 1.92 5.89 -0.92
C GLY A 116 1.85 5.50 -2.39
N VAL A 117 2.58 6.22 -3.23
CA VAL A 117 2.65 5.94 -4.68
C VAL A 117 4.11 5.88 -5.12
N ILE A 118 4.46 4.84 -5.87
CA ILE A 118 5.68 4.76 -6.66
C ILE A 118 5.29 5.05 -8.10
N PHE A 119 5.85 6.10 -8.66
CA PHE A 119 5.49 6.60 -9.97
C PHE A 119 6.65 6.47 -10.95
N MET A 120 6.45 5.69 -11.99
CA MET A 120 7.34 5.56 -13.13
C MET A 120 6.57 6.03 -14.36
N GLY A 121 6.70 7.32 -14.67
CA GLY A 121 5.98 7.95 -15.78
C GLY A 121 6.79 7.97 -17.06
N THR A 122 6.16 8.44 -18.12
CA THR A 122 6.80 8.62 -19.43
C THR A 122 7.56 9.95 -19.48
N LEU A 123 6.86 11.03 -19.22
CA LEU A 123 7.40 12.39 -19.17
C LEU A 123 6.69 13.20 -18.07
N MET A 124 7.48 13.80 -17.20
CA MET A 124 6.93 14.66 -16.15
C MET A 124 6.42 15.97 -16.77
N SER A 125 5.17 16.31 -16.48
CA SER A 125 4.53 17.54 -16.94
C SER A 125 4.04 18.40 -15.77
N LYS A 126 3.76 19.68 -16.03
CA LYS A 126 3.16 20.57 -15.01
C LYS A 126 1.84 20.00 -14.44
N ARG A 127 1.08 19.25 -15.24
CA ARG A 127 -0.18 18.59 -14.80
C ARG A 127 0.11 17.52 -13.75
N HIS A 128 1.16 16.71 -13.95
CA HIS A 128 1.59 15.70 -12.97
C HIS A 128 1.96 16.38 -11.66
N LEU A 129 2.82 17.40 -11.72
CA LEU A 129 3.26 18.13 -10.51
C LEU A 129 2.07 18.75 -9.76
N THR A 130 1.08 19.31 -10.48
CA THR A 130 -0.14 19.86 -9.87
C THR A 130 -0.92 18.78 -9.11
N VAL A 131 -1.11 17.61 -9.71
CA VAL A 131 -1.82 16.50 -9.09
C VAL A 131 -1.01 15.95 -7.90
N MET A 132 0.30 15.74 -8.06
CA MET A 132 1.18 15.18 -7.03
C MET A 132 1.31 16.10 -5.82
N ARG A 133 1.38 17.43 -6.01
CA ARG A 133 1.36 18.41 -4.91
C ARG A 133 0.08 18.38 -4.08
N SER A 134 -1.02 17.95 -4.67
CA SER A 134 -2.30 17.80 -3.96
C SER A 134 -2.40 16.51 -3.14
N TYR A 135 -1.41 15.62 -3.24
CA TYR A 135 -1.37 14.38 -2.48
C TYR A 135 -0.97 14.62 -1.03
N GLN A 136 -1.71 13.99 -0.12
CA GLN A 136 -1.37 13.99 1.32
C GLN A 136 -0.50 12.79 1.71
N LYS A 137 -0.31 11.85 0.81
CA LYS A 137 0.50 10.65 1.00
C LYS A 137 1.79 10.75 0.19
N PRO A 138 2.87 10.11 0.63
CA PRO A 138 4.15 10.18 -0.06
C PRO A 138 4.07 9.66 -1.49
N ILE A 139 4.75 10.35 -2.39
CA ILE A 139 5.01 9.90 -3.77
C ILE A 139 6.51 9.84 -3.95
N VAL A 140 6.99 8.76 -4.57
CA VAL A 140 8.39 8.58 -4.96
C VAL A 140 8.43 8.37 -6.48
N LEU A 141 9.27 9.12 -7.15
CA LEU A 141 9.56 8.93 -8.58
C LEU A 141 10.59 7.82 -8.73
N LEU A 142 10.41 6.97 -9.72
CA LEU A 142 11.38 5.94 -10.06
C LEU A 142 11.80 6.09 -11.53
N ALA A 143 13.13 6.02 -11.77
CA ALA A 143 13.76 6.26 -13.06
C ALA A 143 13.51 7.66 -13.65
N GLN A 144 13.19 8.63 -12.80
CA GLN A 144 13.00 10.04 -13.14
C GLN A 144 13.47 10.91 -12.00
N GLN A 145 13.83 12.14 -12.31
CA GLN A 145 14.28 13.14 -11.32
C GLN A 145 13.38 14.37 -11.35
N GLU A 146 12.99 14.84 -10.16
CA GLU A 146 12.32 16.13 -9.92
C GLU A 146 12.84 16.74 -8.62
N GLU A 147 12.98 18.06 -8.60
CA GLU A 147 13.57 18.75 -7.43
C GLU A 147 12.69 18.67 -6.17
N ILE A 148 11.38 18.61 -6.35
CA ILE A 148 10.41 18.74 -5.26
C ILE A 148 9.76 17.42 -4.84
N ILE A 149 10.07 16.32 -5.52
CA ILE A 149 9.52 15.00 -5.23
C ILE A 149 10.67 14.02 -5.02
N PRO A 150 10.67 13.23 -3.94
CA PRO A 150 11.67 12.19 -3.74
C PRO A 150 11.81 11.30 -4.97
N SER A 151 13.03 11.12 -5.43
CA SER A 151 13.32 10.43 -6.69
C SER A 151 14.43 9.40 -6.51
N VAL A 152 14.25 8.24 -7.14
CA VAL A 152 15.28 7.20 -7.29
C VAL A 152 15.54 7.04 -8.78
N TYR A 153 16.75 7.35 -9.21
CA TYR A 153 17.15 7.32 -10.62
C TYR A 153 18.61 6.93 -10.76
N PHE A 154 18.98 6.48 -11.94
CA PHE A 154 20.39 6.32 -12.33
C PHE A 154 20.90 7.63 -12.89
N ASP A 155 22.08 8.04 -12.46
CA ASP A 155 22.79 9.15 -13.07
C ASP A 155 23.54 8.64 -14.31
N ASP A 156 22.81 8.53 -15.42
CA ASP A 156 23.36 8.06 -16.70
C ASP A 156 24.53 8.95 -17.20
N TYR A 157 24.57 10.21 -16.75
CA TYR A 157 25.61 11.14 -17.15
C TYR A 157 26.96 10.82 -16.46
N GLN A 158 26.94 10.42 -15.18
CA GLN A 158 28.15 9.99 -14.47
C GLN A 158 28.56 8.56 -14.83
N SER A 159 27.64 7.74 -15.31
CA SER A 159 27.91 6.36 -15.70
C SER A 159 28.58 6.25 -17.08
N ALA A 160 28.60 7.32 -17.87
CA ALA A 160 29.15 7.37 -19.23
C ALA A 160 30.61 7.89 -19.26
N TYR A 161 31.18 8.22 -18.11
CA TYR A 161 32.57 8.62 -17.93
C TYR A 161 33.24 7.68 -16.90
#